data_8166d30765c7cb94685fa42c49622066
#
_entry.id   8166d30765c7cb94685fa42c49622066
#
_cell.length_a   1.000
_cell.length_b   1.000
_cell.length_c   1.000
_cell.angle_alpha   90.00
_cell.angle_beta   90.00
_cell.angle_gamma   90.00
#
_symmetry.space_group_name_H-M   'P 1'
#
loop_
_entity.id
_entity.type
_entity.pdbx_description
1 polymer ?
#
loop_
_entity_poly.entity_id
_entity_poly.type
_entity_poly.pdbx_seq_one_letter_code
_entity_poly.pdbx_strand_id
1 'polypeptide(L)'
;MKDKTIWQEVLNRGKWVIILLVAFVLSQFPIGLALFLANKQFPILQSGLLVGALSIVVLIVFIIGARKTQLATFNLSFFKAKDLARLVLSYLVIFATNLLGSLLLRLTNEVTTSNQSILNGLVQNSSLISTFFLLVLIAPICEEILCRGIIPKKIFRGKEKLGFIVGAIVFALLHMPTNLPSVIIYGGMSTVLTWTAYKTERLEMSILLHMILNGIAFCLLALLVLISRNLGLSF
;
A
#
# COMPACT_ATOMS: atom_id res chain seq x y z
N MET A 1 -16.59 -33.39 20.84
CA MET A 1 -15.59 -32.33 21.15
C MET A 1 -14.88 -31.78 19.91
N LYS A 2 -14.47 -32.59 18.91
CA LYS A 2 -13.82 -32.12 17.66
C LYS A 2 -14.69 -31.14 16.86
N ASP A 3 -15.99 -31.34 16.75
CA ASP A 3 -16.88 -30.47 15.96
C ASP A 3 -17.02 -29.06 16.53
N LYS A 4 -17.08 -28.91 17.87
CA LYS A 4 -17.14 -27.56 18.49
C LYS A 4 -15.89 -26.74 18.22
N THR A 5 -14.72 -27.36 18.15
CA THR A 5 -13.44 -26.68 17.83
C THR A 5 -13.38 -26.23 16.37
N ILE A 6 -13.87 -27.01 15.41
CA ILE A 6 -13.92 -26.66 13.99
C ILE A 6 -14.85 -25.47 13.76
N TRP A 7 -16.06 -25.48 14.32
CA TRP A 7 -17.02 -24.38 14.21
C TRP A 7 -16.48 -23.07 14.81
N GLN A 8 -15.79 -23.15 15.96
CA GLN A 8 -15.15 -21.97 16.54
C GLN A 8 -14.06 -21.38 15.63
N GLU A 9 -13.30 -22.24 14.97
CA GLU A 9 -12.27 -21.81 14.02
C GLU A 9 -12.88 -21.15 12.78
N VAL A 10 -13.95 -21.72 12.22
CA VAL A 10 -14.70 -21.15 11.08
C VAL A 10 -15.27 -19.78 11.45
N LEU A 11 -15.93 -19.68 12.61
CA LEU A 11 -16.48 -18.40 13.10
C LEU A 11 -15.39 -17.34 13.30
N ASN A 12 -14.24 -17.74 13.87
CA ASN A 12 -13.13 -16.82 14.07
C ASN A 12 -12.56 -16.33 12.73
N ARG A 13 -12.39 -17.20 11.74
CA ARG A 13 -11.96 -16.81 10.39
C ARG A 13 -12.98 -15.90 9.71
N GLY A 14 -14.28 -16.20 9.82
CA GLY A 14 -15.38 -15.34 9.33
C GLY A 14 -15.34 -13.94 9.94
N LYS A 15 -15.13 -13.84 11.25
CA LYS A 15 -14.91 -12.57 11.94
C LYS A 15 -13.75 -11.77 11.33
N TRP A 16 -12.63 -12.42 11.04
CA TRP A 16 -11.45 -11.74 10.47
C TRP A 16 -11.66 -11.33 9.01
N VAL A 17 -12.48 -12.04 8.26
CA VAL A 17 -12.91 -11.60 6.91
C VAL A 17 -13.74 -10.33 7.01
N ILE A 18 -14.69 -10.26 7.95
CA ILE A 18 -15.49 -9.04 8.18
C ILE A 18 -14.58 -7.87 8.61
N ILE A 19 -13.65 -8.11 9.54
CA ILE A 19 -12.67 -7.09 9.96
C ILE A 19 -11.81 -6.62 8.78
N LEU A 20 -11.36 -7.54 7.91
CA LEU A 20 -10.61 -7.19 6.70
C LEU A 20 -11.41 -6.26 5.79
N LEU A 21 -12.67 -6.59 5.52
CA LEU A 21 -13.55 -5.78 4.65
C LEU A 21 -13.81 -4.40 5.24
N VAL A 22 -14.14 -4.33 6.53
CA VAL A 22 -14.35 -3.04 7.23
C VAL A 22 -13.07 -2.21 7.25
N ALA A 23 -11.92 -2.81 7.55
CA ALA A 23 -10.64 -2.12 7.54
C ALA A 23 -10.26 -1.66 6.12
N PHE A 24 -10.50 -2.48 5.09
CA PHE A 24 -10.30 -2.08 3.71
C PHE A 24 -11.15 -0.84 3.36
N VAL A 25 -12.46 -0.84 3.63
CA VAL A 25 -13.33 0.31 3.39
C VAL A 25 -12.82 1.54 4.17
N LEU A 26 -12.43 1.38 5.44
CA LEU A 26 -11.90 2.48 6.25
C LEU A 26 -10.61 3.08 5.64
N SER A 27 -9.74 2.26 5.08
CA SER A 27 -8.50 2.73 4.44
C SER A 27 -8.76 3.58 3.18
N GLN A 28 -9.93 3.44 2.54
CA GLN A 28 -10.29 4.18 1.33
C GLN A 28 -10.89 5.57 1.62
N PHE A 29 -11.31 5.85 2.86
CA PHE A 29 -11.94 7.14 3.18
C PHE A 29 -11.05 8.36 2.92
N PRO A 30 -9.75 8.38 3.28
CA PRO A 30 -8.91 9.54 3.02
C PRO A 30 -8.74 9.85 1.53
N ILE A 31 -8.52 8.83 0.69
CA ILE A 31 -8.39 9.03 -0.75
C ILE A 31 -9.73 9.41 -1.39
N GLY A 32 -10.84 8.80 -0.95
CA GLY A 32 -12.18 9.17 -1.37
C GLY A 32 -12.52 10.62 -1.06
N LEU A 33 -12.16 11.10 0.13
CA LEU A 33 -12.32 12.51 0.52
C LEU A 33 -11.47 13.42 -0.35
N ALA A 34 -10.20 13.06 -0.62
CA ALA A 34 -9.32 13.86 -1.46
C ALA A 34 -9.88 14.02 -2.88
N LEU A 35 -10.34 12.93 -3.50
CA LEU A 35 -10.97 12.95 -4.82
C LEU A 35 -12.27 13.75 -4.84
N PHE A 36 -13.12 13.60 -3.82
CA PHE A 36 -14.36 14.36 -3.68
C PHE A 36 -14.10 15.87 -3.59
N LEU A 37 -13.15 16.29 -2.75
CA LEU A 37 -12.82 17.71 -2.57
C LEU A 37 -12.18 18.30 -3.82
N ALA A 38 -11.30 17.54 -4.50
CA ALA A 38 -10.71 17.94 -5.77
C ALA A 38 -11.77 18.16 -6.86
N ASN A 39 -12.73 17.23 -6.98
CA ASN A 39 -13.85 17.36 -7.95
C ASN A 39 -14.77 18.55 -7.65
N LYS A 40 -14.90 18.94 -6.38
CA LYS A 40 -15.65 20.14 -5.95
C LYS A 40 -14.83 21.43 -6.04
N GLN A 41 -13.61 21.39 -6.54
CA GLN A 41 -12.69 22.52 -6.60
C GLN A 41 -12.53 23.23 -5.24
N PHE A 42 -12.54 22.43 -4.16
CA PHE A 42 -12.41 22.95 -2.80
C PHE A 42 -11.00 23.56 -2.61
N PRO A 43 -10.85 24.64 -1.80
CA PRO A 43 -9.54 25.26 -1.63
C PRO A 43 -8.46 24.27 -1.20
N ILE A 44 -7.32 24.25 -1.93
CA ILE A 44 -6.27 23.23 -1.79
C ILE A 44 -5.73 23.11 -0.36
N LEU A 45 -5.53 24.26 0.33
CA LEU A 45 -5.01 24.24 1.70
C LEU A 45 -6.01 23.58 2.67
N GLN A 46 -7.29 23.96 2.59
CA GLN A 46 -8.34 23.44 3.46
C GLN A 46 -8.59 21.95 3.18
N SER A 47 -8.62 21.55 1.90
CA SER A 47 -8.72 20.14 1.52
C SER A 47 -7.53 19.33 2.07
N GLY A 48 -6.32 19.89 1.99
CA GLY A 48 -5.12 19.26 2.54
C GLY A 48 -5.20 19.03 4.05
N LEU A 49 -5.71 20.01 4.80
CA LEU A 49 -5.89 19.87 6.25
C LEU A 49 -6.95 18.81 6.61
N LEU A 50 -8.10 18.81 5.92
CA LEU A 50 -9.17 17.83 6.15
C LEU A 50 -8.71 16.40 5.83
N VAL A 51 -8.11 16.19 4.66
CA VAL A 51 -7.58 14.88 4.27
C VAL A 51 -6.45 14.44 5.20
N GLY A 52 -5.55 15.35 5.60
CA GLY A 52 -4.48 15.07 6.55
C GLY A 52 -5.02 14.66 7.93
N ALA A 53 -5.99 15.38 8.46
CA ALA A 53 -6.62 15.05 9.75
C ALA A 53 -7.30 13.67 9.72
N LEU A 54 -8.09 13.38 8.67
CA LEU A 54 -8.71 12.07 8.49
C LEU A 54 -7.67 10.96 8.34
N SER A 55 -6.59 11.24 7.60
CA SER A 55 -5.47 10.32 7.44
C SER A 55 -4.83 9.94 8.77
N ILE A 56 -4.59 10.91 9.63
CA ILE A 56 -4.02 10.67 10.97
C ILE A 56 -4.97 9.79 11.80
N VAL A 57 -6.27 10.04 11.78
CA VAL A 57 -7.25 9.22 12.49
C VAL A 57 -7.22 7.77 12.00
N VAL A 58 -7.24 7.56 10.67
CA VAL A 58 -7.16 6.21 10.08
C VAL A 58 -5.87 5.52 10.47
N LEU A 59 -4.71 6.20 10.39
CA LEU A 59 -3.41 5.64 10.80
C LEU A 59 -3.42 5.20 12.27
N ILE A 60 -3.94 6.04 13.16
CA ILE A 60 -4.03 5.71 14.60
C ILE A 60 -4.85 4.43 14.80
N VAL A 61 -6.01 4.33 14.13
CA VAL A 61 -6.88 3.14 14.21
C VAL A 61 -6.14 1.89 13.73
N PHE A 62 -5.45 1.96 12.58
CA PHE A 62 -4.70 0.84 12.03
C PHE A 62 -3.52 0.43 12.91
N ILE A 63 -2.73 1.39 13.40
CA ILE A 63 -1.58 1.13 14.28
C ILE A 63 -2.03 0.51 15.62
N ILE A 64 -3.07 1.05 16.24
CA ILE A 64 -3.62 0.50 17.49
C ILE A 64 -4.20 -0.91 17.23
N GLY A 65 -4.96 -1.07 16.15
CA GLY A 65 -5.52 -2.36 15.74
C GLY A 65 -4.44 -3.41 15.53
N ALA A 66 -3.38 -3.07 14.79
CA ALA A 66 -2.27 -3.98 14.52
C ALA A 66 -1.49 -4.36 15.79
N ARG A 67 -1.27 -3.39 16.71
CA ARG A 67 -0.64 -3.66 18.02
C ARG A 67 -1.50 -4.58 18.89
N LYS A 68 -2.79 -4.24 19.07
CA LYS A 68 -3.73 -5.03 19.90
C LYS A 68 -3.90 -6.45 19.38
N THR A 69 -3.81 -6.64 18.08
CA THR A 69 -3.95 -7.94 17.42
C THR A 69 -2.63 -8.67 17.23
N GLN A 70 -1.53 -8.10 17.71
CA GLN A 70 -0.17 -8.67 17.62
C GLN A 70 0.28 -8.93 16.16
N LEU A 71 -0.15 -8.10 15.22
CA LEU A 71 0.29 -8.16 13.83
C LEU A 71 1.62 -7.42 13.62
N ALA A 72 1.81 -6.31 14.34
CA ALA A 72 3.01 -5.48 14.32
C ALA A 72 3.23 -4.82 15.68
N THR A 73 4.47 -4.57 16.05
CA THR A 73 4.85 -3.87 17.28
C THR A 73 5.09 -2.38 17.05
N PHE A 74 5.44 -2.02 15.81
CA PHE A 74 5.92 -0.69 15.41
C PHE A 74 7.13 -0.22 16.25
N ASN A 75 7.99 -1.18 16.60
CA ASN A 75 9.24 -0.93 17.31
C ASN A 75 10.40 -1.19 16.34
N LEU A 76 11.30 -0.21 16.19
CA LEU A 76 12.47 -0.30 15.31
C LEU A 76 13.71 -0.88 16.00
N SER A 77 13.65 -1.22 17.30
CA SER A 77 14.77 -1.79 18.05
C SER A 77 15.32 -3.10 17.47
N PHE A 78 14.54 -3.77 16.61
CA PHE A 78 14.94 -5.00 15.91
C PHE A 78 15.85 -4.76 14.70
N PHE A 79 15.91 -3.53 14.18
CA PHE A 79 16.58 -3.20 12.92
C PHE A 79 18.10 -3.37 13.07
N LYS A 80 18.68 -4.17 12.21
CA LYS A 80 20.12 -4.48 12.17
C LYS A 80 20.72 -4.10 10.82
N ALA A 81 22.02 -3.93 10.72
CA ALA A 81 22.71 -3.61 9.47
C ALA A 81 22.34 -4.58 8.32
N LYS A 82 22.18 -5.89 8.62
CA LYS A 82 21.73 -6.88 7.62
C LYS A 82 20.33 -6.60 7.05
N ASP A 83 19.48 -5.92 7.79
CA ASP A 83 18.12 -5.60 7.35
C ASP A 83 18.13 -4.44 6.35
N LEU A 84 19.11 -3.52 6.47
CA LEU A 84 19.35 -2.51 5.46
C LEU A 84 19.73 -3.13 4.10
N ALA A 85 20.66 -4.10 4.12
CA ALA A 85 21.04 -4.80 2.90
C ALA A 85 19.85 -5.54 2.24
N ARG A 86 18.98 -6.14 3.05
CA ARG A 86 17.73 -6.76 2.56
C ARG A 86 16.78 -5.73 1.94
N LEU A 87 16.59 -4.59 2.58
CA LEU A 87 15.74 -3.52 2.03
C LEU A 87 16.29 -3.01 0.70
N VAL A 88 17.60 -2.76 0.61
CA VAL A 88 18.24 -2.31 -0.62
C VAL A 88 18.07 -3.36 -1.73
N LEU A 89 18.35 -4.63 -1.45
CA LEU A 89 18.19 -5.71 -2.42
C LEU A 89 16.73 -5.84 -2.87
N SER A 90 15.78 -5.83 -1.93
CA SER A 90 14.34 -5.89 -2.22
C SER A 90 13.90 -4.69 -3.07
N TYR A 91 14.38 -3.49 -2.75
CA TYR A 91 14.12 -2.29 -3.56
C TYR A 91 14.64 -2.46 -4.99
N LEU A 92 15.87 -2.92 -5.17
CA LEU A 92 16.47 -3.12 -6.50
C LEU A 92 15.69 -4.15 -7.32
N VAL A 93 15.20 -5.23 -6.70
CA VAL A 93 14.37 -6.23 -7.40
C VAL A 93 13.03 -5.61 -7.83
N ILE A 94 12.35 -4.85 -6.96
CA ILE A 94 11.12 -4.14 -7.34
C ILE A 94 11.40 -3.11 -8.44
N PHE A 95 12.48 -2.35 -8.32
CA PHE A 95 12.88 -1.40 -9.36
C PHE A 95 13.08 -2.09 -10.71
N ALA A 96 13.75 -3.24 -10.74
CA ALA A 96 13.95 -4.01 -11.97
C ALA A 96 12.62 -4.52 -12.57
N THR A 97 11.68 -5.03 -11.74
CA THR A 97 10.34 -5.45 -12.22
C THR A 97 9.52 -4.27 -12.73
N ASN A 98 9.59 -3.12 -12.06
CA ASN A 98 8.93 -1.90 -12.50
C ASN A 98 9.51 -1.36 -13.81
N LEU A 99 10.84 -1.39 -13.95
CA LEU A 99 11.52 -1.01 -15.19
C LEU A 99 11.10 -1.92 -16.35
N LEU A 100 11.11 -3.24 -16.15
CA LEU A 100 10.67 -4.21 -17.15
C LEU A 100 9.20 -3.96 -17.54
N GLY A 101 8.31 -3.82 -16.58
CA GLY A 101 6.89 -3.54 -16.87
C GLY A 101 6.69 -2.21 -17.59
N SER A 102 7.45 -1.17 -17.22
CA SER A 102 7.39 0.14 -17.90
C SER A 102 7.92 0.10 -19.33
N LEU A 103 8.96 -0.70 -19.60
CA LEU A 103 9.44 -0.91 -20.97
C LEU A 103 8.40 -1.65 -21.82
N LEU A 104 7.75 -2.67 -21.25
CA LEU A 104 6.68 -3.40 -21.94
C LEU A 104 5.44 -2.52 -22.20
N LEU A 105 5.07 -1.61 -21.26
CA LEU A 105 4.01 -0.62 -21.50
C LEU A 105 4.29 0.21 -22.75
N ARG A 106 5.52 0.70 -22.90
CA ARG A 106 5.92 1.49 -24.08
C ARG A 106 5.83 0.67 -25.37
N LEU A 107 6.16 -0.62 -25.34
CA LEU A 107 6.05 -1.51 -26.50
C LEU A 107 4.58 -1.78 -26.90
N THR A 108 3.64 -1.66 -25.97
CA THR A 108 2.20 -1.81 -26.21
C THR A 108 1.49 -0.47 -26.50
N ASN A 109 2.26 0.63 -26.71
CA ASN A 109 1.76 1.99 -26.91
C ASN A 109 0.93 2.52 -25.73
N GLU A 110 1.12 1.97 -24.53
CA GLU A 110 0.52 2.49 -23.31
C GLU A 110 1.53 3.36 -22.56
N VAL A 111 1.08 4.51 -22.07
CA VAL A 111 1.96 5.48 -21.40
C VAL A 111 2.10 5.17 -19.91
N THR A 112 1.03 4.65 -19.28
CA THR A 112 0.99 4.44 -17.83
C THR A 112 -0.04 3.37 -17.44
N THR A 113 0.01 2.88 -16.20
CA THR A 113 -1.01 1.98 -15.65
C THR A 113 -2.23 2.77 -15.17
N SER A 114 -3.39 2.12 -15.08
CA SER A 114 -4.62 2.75 -14.56
C SER A 114 -4.43 3.32 -13.16
N ASN A 115 -3.80 2.57 -12.26
CA ASN A 115 -3.50 3.05 -10.90
C ASN A 115 -2.56 4.27 -10.92
N GLN A 116 -1.50 4.26 -11.73
CA GLN A 116 -0.58 5.39 -11.83
C GLN A 116 -1.28 6.65 -12.38
N SER A 117 -2.20 6.51 -13.31
CA SER A 117 -3.00 7.62 -13.83
C SER A 117 -3.82 8.31 -12.72
N ILE A 118 -4.44 7.52 -11.83
CA ILE A 118 -5.17 8.05 -10.66
C ILE A 118 -4.20 8.82 -9.73
N LEU A 119 -3.02 8.25 -9.46
CA LEU A 119 -2.02 8.88 -8.58
C LEU A 119 -1.48 10.18 -9.18
N ASN A 120 -1.23 10.23 -10.50
CA ASN A 120 -0.83 11.44 -11.20
C ASN A 120 -1.90 12.54 -11.05
N GLY A 121 -3.16 12.20 -11.25
CA GLY A 121 -4.29 13.11 -11.05
C GLY A 121 -4.39 13.65 -9.61
N LEU A 122 -4.12 12.80 -8.61
CA LEU A 122 -4.08 13.23 -7.21
C LEU A 122 -2.97 14.24 -6.94
N VAL A 123 -1.75 13.99 -7.42
CA VAL A 123 -0.61 14.91 -7.20
C VAL A 123 -0.83 16.24 -7.90
N GLN A 124 -1.47 16.25 -9.07
CA GLN A 124 -1.76 17.46 -9.82
C GLN A 124 -2.85 18.33 -9.18
N ASN A 125 -3.91 17.70 -8.69
CA ASN A 125 -5.16 18.37 -8.28
C ASN A 125 -5.36 18.44 -6.75
N SER A 126 -4.43 17.93 -5.95
CA SER A 126 -4.52 17.94 -4.50
C SER A 126 -3.31 18.63 -3.86
N SER A 127 -3.40 18.88 -2.55
CA SER A 127 -2.27 19.37 -1.78
C SER A 127 -1.15 18.33 -1.73
N LEU A 128 0.10 18.71 -1.98
CA LEU A 128 1.26 17.83 -1.88
C LEU A 128 1.37 17.21 -0.47
N ILE A 129 0.97 17.95 0.58
CA ILE A 129 0.97 17.45 1.96
C ILE A 129 -0.04 16.30 2.10
N SER A 130 -1.29 16.50 1.66
CA SER A 130 -2.30 15.43 1.73
C SER A 130 -1.91 14.23 0.88
N THR A 131 -1.37 14.46 -0.31
CA THR A 131 -0.90 13.39 -1.20
C THR A 131 0.26 12.60 -0.59
N PHE A 132 1.19 13.28 0.11
CA PHE A 132 2.24 12.60 0.88
C PHE A 132 1.64 11.68 1.95
N PHE A 133 0.71 12.18 2.78
CA PHE A 133 0.02 11.35 3.78
C PHE A 133 -0.66 10.14 3.14
N LEU A 134 -1.38 10.34 2.04
CA LEU A 134 -2.10 9.27 1.34
C LEU A 134 -1.16 8.21 0.78
N LEU A 135 -0.18 8.61 -0.03
CA LEU A 135 0.63 7.69 -0.82
C LEU A 135 1.79 7.09 -0.04
N VAL A 136 2.40 7.86 0.90
CA VAL A 136 3.62 7.43 1.57
C VAL A 136 3.34 6.78 2.93
N LEU A 137 2.26 7.16 3.61
CA LEU A 137 1.92 6.66 4.94
C LEU A 137 0.69 5.76 4.94
N ILE A 138 -0.47 6.27 4.49
CA ILE A 138 -1.75 5.55 4.58
C ILE A 138 -1.73 4.28 3.75
N ALA A 139 -1.48 4.40 2.44
CA ALA A 139 -1.54 3.26 1.55
C ALA A 139 -0.57 2.15 2.02
N PRO A 140 0.75 2.39 2.22
CA PRO A 140 1.66 1.34 2.65
C PRO A 140 1.27 0.70 3.98
N ILE A 141 0.94 1.48 5.01
CA ILE A 141 0.65 0.93 6.33
C ILE A 141 -0.65 0.11 6.30
N CYS A 142 -1.71 0.64 5.70
CA CYS A 142 -2.99 -0.06 5.64
C CYS A 142 -2.91 -1.32 4.78
N GLU A 143 -2.33 -1.23 3.59
CA GLU A 143 -2.23 -2.35 2.65
C GLU A 143 -1.37 -3.50 3.19
N GLU A 144 -0.24 -3.20 3.86
CA GLU A 144 0.58 -4.23 4.47
C GLU A 144 -0.13 -4.89 5.65
N ILE A 145 -0.83 -4.13 6.51
CA ILE A 145 -1.64 -4.70 7.60
C ILE A 145 -2.73 -5.62 7.06
N LEU A 146 -3.42 -5.23 5.98
CA LEU A 146 -4.45 -6.03 5.36
C LEU A 146 -3.86 -7.28 4.69
N CYS A 147 -2.91 -7.10 3.77
CA CYS A 147 -2.43 -8.15 2.88
C CYS A 147 -1.37 -9.07 3.51
N ARG A 148 -0.46 -8.56 4.35
CA ARG A 148 0.63 -9.33 4.98
C ARG A 148 0.40 -9.57 6.48
N GLY A 149 -0.54 -8.83 7.07
CA GLY A 149 -0.97 -9.01 8.45
C GLY A 149 -2.21 -9.89 8.58
N ILE A 150 -3.39 -9.33 8.28
CA ILE A 150 -4.68 -9.97 8.54
C ILE A 150 -4.86 -11.24 7.70
N ILE A 151 -4.66 -11.18 6.39
CA ILE A 151 -4.88 -12.35 5.52
C ILE A 151 -4.03 -13.54 5.99
N PRO A 152 -2.69 -13.50 6.02
CA PRO A 152 -1.91 -14.68 6.38
C PRO A 152 -2.03 -15.08 7.85
N LYS A 153 -1.98 -14.12 8.77
CA LYS A 153 -1.82 -14.44 10.21
C LYS A 153 -3.15 -14.67 10.95
N LYS A 154 -4.27 -14.20 10.40
CA LYS A 154 -5.59 -14.31 11.07
C LYS A 154 -6.57 -15.16 10.28
N ILE A 155 -6.74 -14.91 8.97
CA ILE A 155 -7.67 -15.68 8.12
C ILE A 155 -7.09 -17.05 7.79
N PHE A 156 -5.82 -17.11 7.38
CA PHE A 156 -5.12 -18.35 7.04
C PHE A 156 -4.25 -18.90 8.18
N ARG A 157 -4.61 -18.60 9.42
CA ARG A 157 -3.90 -19.14 10.59
C ARG A 157 -3.72 -20.66 10.50
N GLY A 158 -2.48 -21.15 10.68
CA GLY A 158 -2.10 -22.56 10.52
C GLY A 158 -1.79 -22.95 9.06
N LYS A 159 -2.03 -22.03 8.08
CA LYS A 159 -1.68 -22.18 6.67
C LYS A 159 -1.11 -20.86 6.14
N GLU A 160 -0.23 -20.23 6.91
CA GLU A 160 0.24 -18.86 6.70
C GLU A 160 0.93 -18.70 5.35
N LYS A 161 1.66 -19.70 4.85
CA LYS A 161 2.27 -19.69 3.51
C LYS A 161 1.23 -19.47 2.41
N LEU A 162 0.10 -20.18 2.48
CA LEU A 162 -1.02 -19.98 1.56
C LEU A 162 -1.62 -18.58 1.73
N GLY A 163 -1.75 -18.13 2.97
CA GLY A 163 -2.23 -16.79 3.30
C GLY A 163 -1.35 -15.69 2.70
N PHE A 164 -0.03 -15.85 2.71
CA PHE A 164 0.90 -14.91 2.07
C PHE A 164 0.73 -14.89 0.54
N ILE A 165 0.51 -16.04 -0.10
CA ILE A 165 0.22 -16.11 -1.54
C ILE A 165 -1.09 -15.39 -1.86
N VAL A 166 -2.16 -15.69 -1.09
CA VAL A 166 -3.46 -15.03 -1.27
C VAL A 166 -3.34 -13.51 -1.05
N GLY A 167 -2.63 -13.08 0.00
CA GLY A 167 -2.39 -11.67 0.28
C GLY A 167 -1.62 -10.96 -0.85
N ALA A 168 -0.65 -11.66 -1.47
CA ALA A 168 0.07 -11.13 -2.63
C ALA A 168 -0.85 -10.94 -3.85
N ILE A 169 -1.71 -11.91 -4.13
CA ILE A 169 -2.68 -11.84 -5.23
C ILE A 169 -3.68 -10.71 -4.98
N VAL A 170 -4.26 -10.64 -3.77
CA VAL A 170 -5.20 -9.57 -3.39
C VAL A 170 -4.56 -8.20 -3.57
N PHE A 171 -3.33 -7.99 -3.07
CA PHE A 171 -2.62 -6.73 -3.25
C PHE A 171 -2.46 -6.34 -4.72
N ALA A 172 -1.99 -7.27 -5.56
CA ALA A 172 -1.81 -7.00 -6.98
C ALA A 172 -3.14 -6.64 -7.68
N LEU A 173 -4.24 -7.33 -7.35
CA LEU A 173 -5.56 -7.06 -7.90
C LEU A 173 -6.14 -5.71 -7.45
N LEU A 174 -5.88 -5.28 -6.22
CA LEU A 174 -6.32 -3.96 -5.72
C LEU A 174 -5.70 -2.79 -6.51
N HIS A 175 -4.57 -3.01 -7.20
CA HIS A 175 -3.96 -2.04 -8.08
C HIS A 175 -4.53 -2.04 -9.51
N MET A 176 -5.63 -2.77 -9.73
CA MET A 176 -6.38 -2.82 -11.01
C MET A 176 -5.46 -3.06 -12.23
N PRO A 177 -4.71 -4.15 -12.28
CA PRO A 177 -3.89 -4.46 -13.43
C PRO A 177 -4.78 -4.78 -14.64
N THR A 178 -4.68 -3.99 -15.70
CA THR A 178 -5.51 -4.11 -16.92
C THR A 178 -4.80 -4.83 -18.06
N ASN A 179 -3.48 -5.03 -17.94
CA ASN A 179 -2.63 -5.63 -18.97
C ASN A 179 -1.46 -6.38 -18.36
N LEU A 180 -0.73 -7.16 -19.16
CA LEU A 180 0.43 -7.92 -18.70
C LEU A 180 1.54 -7.05 -18.08
N PRO A 181 1.92 -5.90 -18.64
CA PRO A 181 2.87 -5.00 -18.01
C PRO A 181 2.47 -4.57 -16.60
N SER A 182 1.22 -4.19 -16.37
CA SER A 182 0.73 -3.81 -15.03
C SER A 182 0.71 -4.99 -14.06
N VAL A 183 0.44 -6.21 -14.53
CA VAL A 183 0.59 -7.45 -13.73
C VAL A 183 2.05 -7.64 -13.30
N ILE A 184 3.01 -7.40 -14.20
CA ILE A 184 4.46 -7.51 -13.88
C ILE A 184 4.85 -6.47 -12.84
N ILE A 185 4.41 -5.22 -12.98
CA ILE A 185 4.70 -4.12 -12.04
C ILE A 185 4.14 -4.46 -10.64
N TYR A 186 2.82 -4.64 -10.53
CA TYR A 186 2.18 -4.81 -9.22
C TYR A 186 2.33 -6.22 -8.64
N GLY A 187 2.39 -7.24 -9.49
CA GLY A 187 2.69 -8.61 -9.07
C GLY A 187 4.13 -8.77 -8.60
N GLY A 188 5.09 -8.17 -9.31
CA GLY A 188 6.48 -8.13 -8.90
C GLY A 188 6.66 -7.42 -7.55
N MET A 189 6.14 -6.21 -7.42
CA MET A 189 6.14 -5.46 -6.16
C MET A 189 5.50 -6.27 -5.03
N SER A 190 4.30 -6.82 -5.26
CA SER A 190 3.59 -7.60 -4.25
C SER A 190 4.37 -8.83 -3.81
N THR A 191 5.00 -9.53 -4.75
CA THR A 191 5.81 -10.73 -4.45
C THR A 191 6.98 -10.39 -3.54
N VAL A 192 7.72 -9.32 -3.85
CA VAL A 192 8.89 -8.91 -3.04
C VAL A 192 8.48 -8.39 -1.66
N LEU A 193 7.43 -7.58 -1.55
CA LEU A 193 6.90 -7.13 -0.26
C LEU A 193 6.46 -8.33 0.59
N THR A 194 5.77 -9.29 -0.02
CA THR A 194 5.34 -10.53 0.64
C THR A 194 6.54 -11.38 1.09
N TRP A 195 7.56 -11.54 0.23
CA TRP A 195 8.79 -12.23 0.59
C TRP A 195 9.51 -11.56 1.75
N THR A 196 9.58 -10.22 1.74
CA THR A 196 10.19 -9.42 2.81
C THR A 196 9.48 -9.67 4.15
N ALA A 197 8.14 -9.56 4.18
CA ALA A 197 7.35 -9.83 5.40
C ALA A 197 7.51 -11.28 5.88
N TYR A 198 7.47 -12.25 4.96
CA TYR A 198 7.57 -13.68 5.27
C TYR A 198 8.96 -14.07 5.80
N LYS A 199 10.05 -13.59 5.14
CA LYS A 199 11.43 -13.95 5.51
C LYS A 199 11.93 -13.25 6.76
N THR A 200 11.42 -12.07 7.06
CA THR A 200 11.79 -11.34 8.27
C THR A 200 10.87 -11.65 9.44
N GLU A 201 9.71 -12.29 9.17
CA GLU A 201 8.62 -12.49 10.13
C GLU A 201 8.12 -11.18 10.75
N ARG A 202 8.41 -10.03 10.09
CA ARG A 202 8.11 -8.68 10.55
C ARG A 202 7.35 -7.89 9.51
N LEU A 203 6.16 -7.48 9.90
CA LEU A 203 5.31 -6.64 9.06
C LEU A 203 5.92 -5.26 8.85
N GLU A 204 6.62 -4.75 9.86
CA GLU A 204 7.30 -3.45 9.82
C GLU A 204 8.34 -3.35 8.71
N MET A 205 8.98 -4.47 8.33
CA MET A 205 9.97 -4.49 7.25
C MET A 205 9.34 -4.30 5.88
N SER A 206 8.19 -4.94 5.61
CA SER A 206 7.48 -4.71 4.34
C SER A 206 6.80 -3.34 4.31
N ILE A 207 6.27 -2.85 5.44
CA ILE A 207 5.77 -1.47 5.56
C ILE A 207 6.86 -0.47 5.21
N LEU A 208 8.05 -0.60 5.82
CA LEU A 208 9.17 0.31 5.57
C LEU A 208 9.62 0.29 4.11
N LEU A 209 9.77 -0.90 3.52
CA LEU A 209 10.11 -1.05 2.10
C LEU A 209 9.06 -0.38 1.20
N HIS A 210 7.79 -0.60 1.47
CA HIS A 210 6.69 -0.01 0.71
C HIS A 210 6.65 1.52 0.85
N MET A 211 6.85 2.04 2.06
CA MET A 211 6.97 3.49 2.29
C MET A 211 8.16 4.11 1.55
N ILE A 212 9.31 3.43 1.49
CA ILE A 212 10.48 3.89 0.73
C ILE A 212 10.16 3.94 -0.76
N LEU A 213 9.55 2.90 -1.31
CA LEU A 213 9.15 2.83 -2.72
C LEU A 213 8.20 3.98 -3.09
N ASN A 214 7.13 4.12 -2.35
CA ASN A 214 6.13 5.16 -2.60
C ASN A 214 6.69 6.56 -2.30
N GLY A 215 7.55 6.70 -1.29
CA GLY A 215 8.20 7.95 -0.94
C GLY A 215 9.12 8.46 -2.05
N ILE A 216 9.96 7.59 -2.62
CA ILE A 216 10.82 7.95 -3.75
C ILE A 216 9.97 8.30 -4.97
N ALA A 217 8.95 7.49 -5.31
CA ALA A 217 8.05 7.77 -6.42
C ALA A 217 7.30 9.10 -6.24
N PHE A 218 6.80 9.36 -5.02
CA PHE A 218 6.15 10.63 -4.68
C PHE A 218 7.09 11.83 -4.83
N CYS A 219 8.32 11.75 -4.31
CA CYS A 219 9.29 12.84 -4.42
C CYS A 219 9.62 13.17 -5.88
N LEU A 220 9.82 12.15 -6.72
CA LEU A 220 10.08 12.34 -8.15
C LEU A 220 8.88 12.98 -8.85
N LEU A 221 7.67 12.49 -8.60
CA LEU A 221 6.45 13.02 -9.20
C LEU A 221 6.16 14.47 -8.72
N ALA A 222 6.32 14.75 -7.43
CA ALA A 222 6.15 16.09 -6.88
C ALA A 222 7.16 17.08 -7.48
N LEU A 223 8.42 16.67 -7.65
CA LEU A 223 9.44 17.48 -8.29
C LEU A 223 9.06 17.79 -9.74
N LEU A 224 8.61 16.81 -10.51
CA LEU A 224 8.15 17.01 -11.89
C LEU A 224 6.99 18.00 -11.98
N VAL A 225 5.99 17.87 -11.09
CA VAL A 225 4.84 18.80 -11.02
C VAL A 225 5.29 20.22 -10.67
N LEU A 226 6.23 20.38 -9.72
CA LEU A 226 6.74 21.71 -9.35
C LEU A 226 7.52 22.35 -10.50
N ILE A 227 8.36 21.59 -11.21
CA ILE A 227 9.11 22.07 -12.37
C ILE A 227 8.14 22.49 -13.48
N SER A 228 7.14 21.64 -13.81
CA SER A 228 6.15 21.98 -14.85
C SER A 228 5.40 23.25 -14.55
N ARG A 229 4.94 23.42 -13.29
CA ARG A 229 4.25 24.65 -12.85
C ARG A 229 5.13 25.89 -13.00
N ASN A 230 6.42 25.80 -12.64
CA ASN A 230 7.36 26.92 -12.76
C ASN A 230 7.69 27.27 -14.22
N LEU A 231 7.68 26.29 -15.11
CA LEU A 231 7.94 26.48 -16.54
C LEU A 231 6.68 26.79 -17.37
N GLY A 232 5.49 26.82 -16.74
CA GLY A 232 4.21 27.00 -17.44
C GLY A 232 3.84 25.87 -18.38
N LEU A 233 4.41 24.67 -18.15
CA LEU A 233 4.13 23.48 -18.97
C LEU A 233 2.90 22.74 -18.42
N SER A 234 2.02 22.28 -19.32
CA SER A 234 0.96 21.33 -18.98
C SER A 234 1.59 19.95 -18.78
N PHE A 235 1.27 19.30 -17.68
CA PHE A 235 1.77 17.97 -17.32
C PHE A 235 0.70 16.91 -17.59
#